data_baf1d5711497a7503303297102351ca3
#
_entry.id   baf1d5711497a7503303297102351ca3
#
_cell.length_a   1.000
_cell.length_b   1.000
_cell.length_c   1.000
_cell.angle_alpha   90.00
_cell.angle_beta   90.00
_cell.angle_gamma   90.00
#
_symmetry.space_group_name_H-M   'P 1'
#
loop_
_entity.id
_entity.type
_entity.pdbx_description
1 polymer ?
#
loop_
_entity_poly.entity_id
_entity_poly.type
_entity_poly.pdbx_seq_one_letter_code
_entity_poly.pdbx_strand_id
1 'polypeptide(L)'
;MVSSRHNTSLLKKRNSLFPQKDPTRDIAFDVLCACLNDRHPLTDSLSHATKKHQADPRDRAAAHRLSATTLRYLGTLRTVVEPFLRKEPPKPVQIAIIMGCAQLLYLDTPPHAAVDTIVSLLHRYHFSPFAGLANAVLRKVATAGHSLLKHLDQPRLNIPQWLWCSWSMIDTNVPRAIATTLCHEAPLDITLRPNLLNTILLDTMLEAGGTLLPNGSLRFSADTIVTQLPNYADGAFWVQDVAASLPATLLAAQKGENVTDLCAAPGGKTAQLALTGAHVTAIESNPARIIQLQDTIKRLQIAVNLIQADATTWKPDILQDALLIDAPCSATGIARRHPDVLWTKRQRDLTTLTLTQDRLIAAAKNIIRPGGRMIYTVCSLQKEEGPDRAKAAEAMGFIPVPFTREELTFLPEALTPEGWLRTHPGLWQEKGGMDGFFAARFIRRN
;
A
#
# COMPACT_ATOMS: atom_id res chain seq x y z
N MET A 1 -36.91 56.74 14.11
CA MET A 1 -36.05 55.55 14.34
C MET A 1 -36.77 54.30 13.84
N VAL A 2 -36.72 54.06 12.55
CA VAL A 2 -37.13 52.77 11.94
C VAL A 2 -36.27 52.61 10.68
N SER A 3 -35.58 51.54 10.52
CA SER A 3 -34.84 51.06 9.36
C SER A 3 -33.37 50.72 9.65
N SER A 4 -33.15 49.56 10.22
CA SER A 4 -31.83 48.91 10.11
C SER A 4 -31.86 47.36 10.25
N ARG A 5 -33.08 46.74 10.22
CA ARG A 5 -33.15 45.25 10.40
C ARG A 5 -33.33 44.43 9.11
N HIS A 6 -33.41 45.06 7.93
CA HIS A 6 -33.67 44.35 6.66
C HIS A 6 -32.41 44.00 5.86
N ASN A 7 -31.24 44.58 6.19
CA ASN A 7 -30.03 44.37 5.36
C ASN A 7 -29.15 43.19 5.77
N THR A 8 -29.31 42.66 7.00
CA THR A 8 -28.53 41.53 7.48
C THR A 8 -29.02 40.16 7.00
N SER A 9 -30.30 40.04 6.61
CA SER A 9 -30.86 38.78 6.10
C SER A 9 -30.50 38.52 4.62
N LEU A 10 -30.36 39.60 3.84
CA LEU A 10 -29.98 39.52 2.42
C LEU A 10 -28.47 39.24 2.24
N LEU A 11 -27.61 39.69 3.16
CA LEU A 11 -26.18 39.35 3.15
C LEU A 11 -25.92 37.90 3.55
N LYS A 12 -26.69 37.32 4.47
CA LYS A 12 -26.63 35.88 4.80
C LYS A 12 -27.13 34.99 3.67
N LYS A 13 -28.10 35.42 2.86
CA LYS A 13 -28.55 34.68 1.65
C LYS A 13 -27.58 34.79 0.47
N ARG A 14 -26.83 35.88 0.35
CA ARG A 14 -25.84 36.06 -0.73
C ARG A 14 -24.57 35.21 -0.52
N ASN A 15 -24.16 34.92 0.71
CA ASN A 15 -23.02 34.02 1.02
C ASN A 15 -23.34 32.53 0.77
N SER A 16 -24.59 32.16 0.45
CA SER A 16 -24.98 30.78 0.12
C SER A 16 -24.95 30.47 -1.39
N LEU A 17 -24.58 31.42 -2.25
CA LEU A 17 -24.62 31.27 -3.71
C LEU A 17 -23.33 30.66 -4.29
N PHE A 18 -22.25 30.60 -3.53
CA PHE A 18 -21.04 29.89 -3.90
C PHE A 18 -20.81 28.76 -2.89
N PRO A 19 -20.74 27.50 -3.36
CA PRO A 19 -20.42 26.35 -2.46
C PRO A 19 -19.10 26.63 -1.79
N GLN A 20 -19.09 26.56 -0.45
CA GLN A 20 -17.91 26.78 0.38
C GLN A 20 -16.83 25.77 -0.01
N LYS A 21 -15.55 26.20 -0.08
CA LYS A 21 -14.42 25.27 -0.31
C LYS A 21 -14.42 24.17 0.73
N ASP A 22 -14.21 22.95 0.29
CA ASP A 22 -14.04 21.77 1.14
C ASP A 22 -12.83 20.98 0.63
N PRO A 23 -11.61 21.39 1.03
CA PRO A 23 -10.38 20.76 0.52
C PRO A 23 -10.35 19.26 0.73
N THR A 24 -10.82 18.77 1.87
CA THR A 24 -10.87 17.33 2.16
C THR A 24 -11.67 16.56 1.11
N ARG A 25 -12.90 17.00 0.77
CA ARG A 25 -13.77 16.31 -0.20
C ARG A 25 -13.32 16.53 -1.63
N ASP A 26 -12.81 17.72 -1.94
CA ASP A 26 -12.29 18.05 -3.27
C ASP A 26 -11.05 17.19 -3.59
N ILE A 27 -10.12 17.06 -2.67
CA ILE A 27 -8.95 16.17 -2.81
C ILE A 27 -9.39 14.71 -2.94
N ALA A 28 -10.25 14.21 -2.05
CA ALA A 28 -10.71 12.83 -2.08
C ALA A 28 -11.42 12.51 -3.41
N PHE A 29 -12.21 13.41 -3.93
CA PHE A 29 -12.89 13.26 -5.21
C PHE A 29 -11.90 13.20 -6.38
N ASP A 30 -10.95 14.14 -6.45
CA ASP A 30 -9.89 14.13 -7.48
C ASP A 30 -9.08 12.83 -7.44
N VAL A 31 -8.69 12.38 -6.23
CA VAL A 31 -7.97 11.12 -6.02
C VAL A 31 -8.77 9.92 -6.51
N LEU A 32 -10.05 9.82 -6.13
CA LEU A 32 -10.91 8.71 -6.54
C LEU A 32 -11.15 8.71 -8.05
N CYS A 33 -11.31 9.89 -8.67
CA CYS A 33 -11.39 10.00 -10.13
C CYS A 33 -10.10 9.52 -10.80
N ALA A 34 -8.94 9.96 -10.33
CA ALA A 34 -7.65 9.53 -10.87
C ALA A 34 -7.42 8.01 -10.71
N CYS A 35 -7.78 7.44 -9.55
CA CYS A 35 -7.65 6.00 -9.33
C CYS A 35 -8.62 5.17 -10.20
N LEU A 36 -9.90 5.56 -10.26
CA LEU A 36 -10.95 4.72 -10.85
C LEU A 36 -11.14 4.94 -12.36
N ASN A 37 -10.82 6.13 -12.88
CA ASN A 37 -10.91 6.42 -14.30
C ASN A 37 -9.56 6.23 -14.99
N ASP A 38 -8.48 6.80 -14.41
CA ASP A 38 -7.16 6.89 -15.05
C ASP A 38 -6.17 5.84 -14.53
N ARG A 39 -6.55 5.10 -13.46
CA ARG A 39 -5.76 4.04 -12.82
C ARG A 39 -4.44 4.52 -12.22
N HIS A 40 -4.40 5.77 -11.81
CA HIS A 40 -3.24 6.31 -11.11
C HIS A 40 -3.18 5.77 -9.67
N PRO A 41 -1.98 5.51 -9.11
CA PRO A 41 -1.83 5.10 -7.73
C PRO A 41 -2.39 6.12 -6.75
N LEU A 42 -2.99 5.65 -5.65
CA LEU A 42 -3.57 6.48 -4.59
C LEU A 42 -2.56 7.50 -4.04
N THR A 43 -1.34 7.07 -3.77
CA THR A 43 -0.29 7.91 -3.18
C THR A 43 0.09 9.09 -4.08
N ASP A 44 0.27 8.83 -5.37
CA ASP A 44 0.65 9.85 -6.36
C ASP A 44 -0.51 10.83 -6.59
N SER A 45 -1.72 10.29 -6.72
CA SER A 45 -2.95 11.06 -6.88
C SER A 45 -3.19 11.97 -5.68
N LEU A 46 -2.98 11.47 -4.45
CA LEU A 46 -3.09 12.24 -3.22
C LEU A 46 -2.07 13.39 -3.17
N SER A 47 -0.81 13.11 -3.52
CA SER A 47 0.23 14.12 -3.55
C SER A 47 -0.07 15.23 -4.56
N HIS A 48 -0.55 14.87 -5.75
CA HIS A 48 -0.94 15.81 -6.79
C HIS A 48 -2.14 16.67 -6.36
N ALA A 49 -3.21 16.03 -5.86
CA ALA A 49 -4.43 16.72 -5.44
C ALA A 49 -4.18 17.63 -4.24
N THR A 50 -3.34 17.21 -3.26
CA THR A 50 -2.96 18.05 -2.11
C THR A 50 -2.27 19.34 -2.57
N LYS A 51 -1.32 19.25 -3.52
CA LYS A 51 -0.66 20.42 -4.11
C LYS A 51 -1.63 21.31 -4.87
N LYS A 52 -2.49 20.73 -5.71
CA LYS A 52 -3.51 21.43 -6.49
C LYS A 52 -4.44 22.27 -5.60
N HIS A 53 -4.90 21.72 -4.50
CA HIS A 53 -5.83 22.37 -3.57
C HIS A 53 -5.15 23.20 -2.47
N GLN A 54 -3.79 23.22 -2.41
CA GLN A 54 -3.01 23.90 -1.38
C GLN A 54 -3.47 23.54 0.04
N ALA A 55 -3.75 22.25 0.25
CA ALA A 55 -4.33 21.76 1.49
C ALA A 55 -3.29 21.57 2.59
N ASP A 56 -3.72 21.76 3.82
CA ASP A 56 -2.92 21.50 5.00
C ASP A 56 -2.77 19.98 5.29
N PRO A 57 -1.87 19.59 6.21
CA PRO A 57 -1.66 18.18 6.57
C PRO A 57 -2.92 17.48 7.10
N ARG A 58 -3.81 18.19 7.79
CA ARG A 58 -5.06 17.65 8.36
C ARG A 58 -6.03 17.30 7.25
N ASP A 59 -6.26 18.21 6.30
CA ASP A 59 -7.12 17.99 5.14
C ASP A 59 -6.58 16.85 4.26
N ARG A 60 -5.25 16.81 4.06
CA ARG A 60 -4.59 15.71 3.36
C ARG A 60 -4.84 14.35 4.03
N ALA A 61 -4.69 14.26 5.34
CA ALA A 61 -4.91 13.02 6.10
C ALA A 61 -6.38 12.59 6.04
N ALA A 62 -7.32 13.52 6.21
CA ALA A 62 -8.75 13.26 6.12
C ALA A 62 -9.17 12.81 4.69
N ALA A 63 -8.63 13.45 3.66
CA ALA A 63 -8.85 13.06 2.27
C ALA A 63 -8.29 11.68 1.95
N HIS A 64 -7.09 11.36 2.45
CA HIS A 64 -6.52 10.02 2.35
C HIS A 64 -7.43 8.97 2.97
N ARG A 65 -7.86 9.19 4.22
CA ARG A 65 -8.76 8.27 4.94
C ARG A 65 -10.06 8.06 4.16
N LEU A 66 -10.69 9.12 3.68
CA LEU A 66 -11.93 9.04 2.89
C LEU A 66 -11.72 8.28 1.58
N SER A 67 -10.65 8.54 0.85
CA SER A 67 -10.31 7.85 -0.40
C SER A 67 -10.00 6.37 -0.16
N ALA A 68 -9.14 6.06 0.81
CA ALA A 68 -8.75 4.69 1.14
C ALA A 68 -9.95 3.86 1.60
N THR A 69 -10.82 4.42 2.46
CA THR A 69 -12.06 3.76 2.90
C THR A 69 -13.00 3.52 1.72
N THR A 70 -13.18 4.50 0.84
CA THR A 70 -14.03 4.36 -0.35
C THR A 70 -13.51 3.25 -1.27
N LEU A 71 -12.20 3.16 -1.50
CA LEU A 71 -11.59 2.11 -2.32
C LEU A 71 -11.63 0.74 -1.65
N ARG A 72 -11.43 0.67 -0.33
CA ARG A 72 -11.49 -0.57 0.47
C ARG A 72 -12.84 -1.25 0.38
N TYR A 73 -13.91 -0.48 0.42
CA TYR A 73 -15.28 -0.97 0.40
C TYR A 73 -16.00 -0.75 -0.92
N LEU A 74 -15.27 -0.47 -2.01
CA LEU A 74 -15.85 -0.05 -3.29
C LEU A 74 -16.89 -1.03 -3.84
N GLY A 75 -16.65 -2.33 -3.76
CA GLY A 75 -17.58 -3.35 -4.22
C GLY A 75 -18.88 -3.34 -3.41
N THR A 76 -18.76 -3.31 -2.08
CA THR A 76 -19.91 -3.20 -1.17
C THR A 76 -20.69 -1.91 -1.41
N LEU A 77 -20.01 -0.76 -1.52
CA LEU A 77 -20.64 0.54 -1.74
C LEU A 77 -21.41 0.60 -3.06
N ARG A 78 -20.87 0.01 -4.14
CA ARG A 78 -21.58 -0.12 -5.42
C ARG A 78 -22.85 -0.94 -5.27
N THR A 79 -22.76 -2.10 -4.61
CA THR A 79 -23.91 -2.98 -4.38
C THR A 79 -25.01 -2.31 -3.54
N VAL A 80 -24.63 -1.52 -2.53
CA VAL A 80 -25.60 -0.75 -1.70
C VAL A 80 -26.29 0.34 -2.50
N VAL A 81 -25.60 1.00 -3.43
CA VAL A 81 -26.15 2.13 -4.22
C VAL A 81 -27.02 1.64 -5.39
N GLU A 82 -26.70 0.50 -5.97
CA GLU A 82 -27.33 -0.04 -7.19
C GLU A 82 -28.86 -0.04 -7.15
N PRO A 83 -29.55 -0.52 -6.08
CA PRO A 83 -31.02 -0.56 -6.03
C PRO A 83 -31.68 0.84 -6.06
N PHE A 84 -30.94 1.90 -5.77
CA PHE A 84 -31.44 3.28 -5.71
C PHE A 84 -31.20 4.06 -7.02
N LEU A 85 -30.49 3.47 -7.99
CA LEU A 85 -30.23 4.07 -9.30
C LEU A 85 -31.12 3.44 -10.37
N ARG A 86 -32.02 4.26 -10.97
CA ARG A 86 -32.84 3.82 -12.12
C ARG A 86 -32.02 3.75 -13.42
N LYS A 87 -31.03 4.62 -13.54
CA LYS A 87 -30.10 4.73 -14.67
C LYS A 87 -28.73 5.12 -14.13
N GLU A 88 -27.71 4.60 -14.75
CA GLU A 88 -26.32 4.87 -14.39
C GLU A 88 -25.96 6.33 -14.72
N PRO A 89 -25.61 7.18 -13.71
CA PRO A 89 -25.18 8.54 -13.96
C PRO A 89 -23.73 8.58 -14.47
N PRO A 90 -23.21 9.74 -14.92
CA PRO A 90 -21.82 9.87 -15.33
C PRO A 90 -20.84 9.38 -14.24
N LYS A 91 -19.72 8.78 -14.64
CA LYS A 91 -18.73 8.20 -13.71
C LYS A 91 -18.30 9.13 -12.56
N PRO A 92 -18.00 10.44 -12.78
CA PRO A 92 -17.69 11.33 -11.66
C PRO A 92 -18.83 11.47 -10.65
N VAL A 93 -20.08 11.48 -11.12
CA VAL A 93 -21.26 11.54 -10.24
C VAL A 93 -21.42 10.26 -9.43
N GLN A 94 -21.18 9.09 -10.06
CA GLN A 94 -21.16 7.81 -9.33
C GLN A 94 -20.11 7.81 -8.24
N ILE A 95 -18.89 8.27 -8.55
CA ILE A 95 -17.78 8.37 -7.58
C ILE A 95 -18.18 9.28 -6.41
N ALA A 96 -18.77 10.43 -6.68
CA ALA A 96 -19.25 11.34 -5.64
C ALA A 96 -20.31 10.69 -4.73
N ILE A 97 -21.29 9.98 -5.31
CA ILE A 97 -22.32 9.26 -4.55
C ILE A 97 -21.69 8.14 -3.70
N ILE A 98 -20.78 7.34 -4.27
CA ILE A 98 -20.09 6.26 -3.56
C ILE A 98 -19.24 6.83 -2.41
N MET A 99 -18.55 7.94 -2.63
CA MET A 99 -17.80 8.65 -1.58
C MET A 99 -18.72 9.14 -0.45
N GLY A 100 -19.92 9.63 -0.78
CA GLY A 100 -20.94 9.99 0.21
C GLY A 100 -21.43 8.77 1.00
N CYS A 101 -21.62 7.63 0.34
CA CYS A 101 -21.98 6.38 1.01
C CYS A 101 -20.87 5.90 1.95
N ALA A 102 -19.59 6.02 1.57
CA ALA A 102 -18.47 5.69 2.45
C ALA A 102 -18.47 6.55 3.73
N GLN A 103 -18.79 7.85 3.61
CA GLN A 103 -18.93 8.73 4.76
C GLN A 103 -20.07 8.29 5.72
N LEU A 104 -21.20 7.85 5.15
CA LEU A 104 -22.38 7.43 5.92
C LEU A 104 -22.19 6.07 6.62
N LEU A 105 -21.53 5.12 5.96
CA LEU A 105 -21.54 3.71 6.36
C LEU A 105 -20.29 3.26 7.08
N TYR A 106 -19.16 3.98 6.92
CA TYR A 106 -17.85 3.56 7.44
C TYR A 106 -17.04 4.66 8.14
N LEU A 107 -17.47 5.92 8.06
CA LEU A 107 -16.76 7.05 8.67
C LEU A 107 -17.61 7.85 9.65
N ASP A 108 -18.74 7.30 10.08
CA ASP A 108 -19.65 7.86 11.08
C ASP A 108 -19.98 9.35 10.87
N THR A 109 -19.96 9.80 9.60
CA THR A 109 -20.29 11.19 9.25
C THR A 109 -21.80 11.40 9.42
N PRO A 110 -22.24 12.42 10.16
CA PRO A 110 -23.65 12.71 10.32
C PRO A 110 -24.38 12.79 8.96
N PRO A 111 -25.58 12.18 8.81
CA PRO A 111 -26.26 12.06 7.52
C PRO A 111 -26.45 13.39 6.79
N HIS A 112 -26.81 14.46 7.50
CA HIS A 112 -26.97 15.79 6.90
C HIS A 112 -25.65 16.31 6.33
N ALA A 113 -24.53 16.13 7.06
CA ALA A 113 -23.21 16.60 6.62
C ALA A 113 -22.69 15.80 5.42
N ALA A 114 -22.86 14.48 5.40
CA ALA A 114 -22.49 13.64 4.27
C ALA A 114 -23.25 14.02 3.00
N VAL A 115 -24.56 14.24 3.09
CA VAL A 115 -25.40 14.66 1.96
C VAL A 115 -25.01 16.06 1.46
N ASP A 116 -24.91 17.03 2.37
CA ASP A 116 -24.66 18.43 2.01
C ASP A 116 -23.27 18.62 1.38
N THR A 117 -22.26 17.91 1.89
CA THR A 117 -20.90 18.00 1.32
C THR A 117 -20.83 17.43 -0.09
N ILE A 118 -21.54 16.33 -0.41
CA ILE A 118 -21.57 15.74 -1.75
C ILE A 118 -22.40 16.61 -2.71
N VAL A 119 -23.54 17.15 -2.28
CA VAL A 119 -24.33 18.07 -3.09
C VAL A 119 -23.51 19.32 -3.44
N SER A 120 -22.83 19.91 -2.46
CA SER A 120 -21.95 21.06 -2.65
C SER A 120 -20.77 20.74 -3.57
N LEU A 121 -20.19 19.54 -3.44
CA LEU A 121 -19.13 19.04 -4.33
C LEU A 121 -19.61 19.00 -5.78
N LEU A 122 -20.77 18.41 -6.04
CA LEU A 122 -21.33 18.33 -7.40
C LEU A 122 -21.58 19.72 -8.01
N HIS A 123 -21.97 20.71 -7.21
CA HIS A 123 -22.08 22.10 -7.68
C HIS A 123 -20.70 22.69 -8.04
N ARG A 124 -19.66 22.48 -7.21
CA ARG A 124 -18.30 22.97 -7.48
C ARG A 124 -17.66 22.36 -8.73
N TYR A 125 -17.97 21.10 -9.01
CA TYR A 125 -17.43 20.37 -10.16
C TYR A 125 -18.35 20.38 -11.40
N HIS A 126 -19.30 21.32 -11.46
CA HIS A 126 -20.21 21.53 -12.59
C HIS A 126 -21.16 20.36 -12.90
N PHE A 127 -21.47 19.51 -11.91
CA PHE A 127 -22.46 18.44 -11.98
C PHE A 127 -23.78 18.80 -11.29
N SER A 128 -24.13 20.08 -11.21
CA SER A 128 -25.37 20.60 -10.57
C SER A 128 -26.66 19.88 -10.96
N PRO A 129 -26.88 19.45 -12.24
CA PRO A 129 -28.09 18.72 -12.62
C PRO A 129 -28.27 17.39 -11.86
N PHE A 130 -27.20 16.81 -11.33
CA PHE A 130 -27.22 15.53 -10.59
C PHE A 130 -27.29 15.70 -9.06
N ALA A 131 -27.28 16.93 -8.55
CA ALA A 131 -27.33 17.21 -7.11
C ALA A 131 -28.59 16.63 -6.45
N GLY A 132 -29.75 16.74 -7.13
CA GLY A 132 -31.01 16.15 -6.68
C GLY A 132 -30.95 14.60 -6.61
N LEU A 133 -30.36 13.97 -7.61
CA LEU A 133 -30.14 12.51 -7.61
C LEU A 133 -29.28 12.08 -6.42
N ALA A 134 -28.11 12.72 -6.24
CA ALA A 134 -27.19 12.40 -5.14
C ALA A 134 -27.87 12.57 -3.78
N ASN A 135 -28.59 13.69 -3.55
CA ASN A 135 -29.35 13.91 -2.33
C ASN A 135 -30.39 12.79 -2.08
N ALA A 136 -31.16 12.39 -3.10
CA ALA A 136 -32.16 11.35 -2.97
C ALA A 136 -31.56 9.97 -2.66
N VAL A 137 -30.47 9.59 -3.35
CA VAL A 137 -29.76 8.31 -3.13
C VAL A 137 -29.13 8.29 -1.74
N LEU A 138 -28.38 9.30 -1.36
CA LEU A 138 -27.68 9.34 -0.07
C LEU A 138 -28.64 9.34 1.13
N ARG A 139 -29.81 10.01 1.03
CA ARG A 139 -30.86 9.94 2.07
C ARG A 139 -31.42 8.51 2.21
N LYS A 140 -31.62 7.79 1.12
CA LYS A 140 -32.05 6.38 1.16
C LYS A 140 -30.97 5.49 1.77
N VAL A 141 -29.71 5.70 1.40
CA VAL A 141 -28.57 4.98 1.99
C VAL A 141 -28.44 5.28 3.49
N ALA A 142 -28.64 6.51 3.92
CA ALA A 142 -28.62 6.88 5.35
C ALA A 142 -29.69 6.13 6.15
N THR A 143 -30.86 5.85 5.56
CA THR A 143 -31.95 5.13 6.22
C THR A 143 -31.80 3.61 6.17
N ALA A 144 -31.45 3.04 5.00
CA ALA A 144 -31.48 1.61 4.75
C ALA A 144 -30.11 0.95 4.70
N GLY A 145 -29.03 1.73 4.53
CA GLY A 145 -27.70 1.20 4.20
C GLY A 145 -27.14 0.23 5.23
N HIS A 146 -27.19 0.56 6.51
CA HIS A 146 -26.72 -0.33 7.58
C HIS A 146 -27.48 -1.65 7.66
N SER A 147 -28.79 -1.63 7.34
CA SER A 147 -29.59 -2.87 7.25
C SER A 147 -29.14 -3.71 6.05
N LEU A 148 -28.91 -3.09 4.90
CA LEU A 148 -28.42 -3.77 3.70
C LEU A 148 -27.05 -4.43 3.96
N LEU A 149 -26.12 -3.73 4.64
CA LEU A 149 -24.79 -4.26 4.93
C LEU A 149 -24.80 -5.60 5.68
N LYS A 150 -25.81 -5.84 6.53
CA LYS A 150 -25.95 -7.09 7.31
C LYS A 150 -26.19 -8.32 6.44
N HIS A 151 -26.72 -8.14 5.24
CA HIS A 151 -27.05 -9.20 4.30
C HIS A 151 -26.04 -9.36 3.17
N LEU A 152 -24.98 -8.55 3.14
CA LEU A 152 -23.96 -8.57 2.09
C LEU A 152 -22.70 -9.33 2.53
N ASP A 153 -22.18 -10.15 1.64
CA ASP A 153 -20.85 -10.73 1.78
C ASP A 153 -19.78 -9.68 1.42
N GLN A 154 -19.57 -8.74 2.34
CA GLN A 154 -18.66 -7.60 2.12
C GLN A 154 -17.23 -8.06 1.74
N PRO A 155 -16.60 -9.04 2.43
CA PRO A 155 -15.28 -9.51 2.02
C PRO A 155 -15.24 -9.94 0.55
N ARG A 156 -16.23 -10.70 0.08
CA ARG A 156 -16.26 -11.17 -1.32
C ARG A 156 -16.49 -10.04 -2.32
N LEU A 157 -17.40 -9.13 -2.01
CA LEU A 157 -17.77 -8.02 -2.90
C LEU A 157 -16.60 -7.06 -3.16
N ASN A 158 -15.71 -6.87 -2.19
CA ASN A 158 -14.61 -5.92 -2.28
C ASN A 158 -13.38 -6.47 -3.02
N ILE A 159 -13.44 -7.71 -3.51
CA ILE A 159 -12.35 -8.31 -4.29
C ILE A 159 -12.80 -8.53 -5.75
N PRO A 160 -12.14 -7.93 -6.74
CA PRO A 160 -12.38 -8.21 -8.15
C PRO A 160 -12.27 -9.70 -8.48
N GLN A 161 -13.12 -10.20 -9.38
CA GLN A 161 -13.21 -11.62 -9.71
C GLN A 161 -11.87 -12.21 -10.16
N TRP A 162 -11.11 -11.49 -10.98
CA TRP A 162 -9.82 -12.00 -11.48
C TRP A 162 -8.80 -12.23 -10.36
N LEU A 163 -8.77 -11.36 -9.33
CA LEU A 163 -7.93 -11.54 -8.14
C LEU A 163 -8.40 -12.71 -7.30
N TRP A 164 -9.71 -12.83 -7.08
CA TRP A 164 -10.27 -13.95 -6.36
C TRP A 164 -9.89 -15.29 -6.98
N CYS A 165 -10.06 -15.43 -8.31
CA CYS A 165 -9.68 -16.64 -9.04
C CYS A 165 -8.16 -16.89 -8.97
N SER A 166 -7.34 -15.86 -9.13
CA SER A 166 -5.88 -16.00 -9.07
C SER A 166 -5.41 -16.46 -7.67
N TRP A 167 -5.96 -15.88 -6.60
CA TRP A 167 -5.59 -16.23 -5.24
C TRP A 167 -6.10 -17.62 -4.82
N SER A 168 -7.19 -18.11 -5.41
CA SER A 168 -7.67 -19.48 -5.21
C SER A 168 -6.68 -20.53 -5.71
N MET A 169 -5.72 -20.16 -6.56
CA MET A 169 -4.64 -21.03 -7.01
C MET A 169 -3.54 -21.24 -5.96
N ILE A 170 -3.48 -20.40 -4.93
CA ILE A 170 -2.57 -20.59 -3.77
C ILE A 170 -3.18 -21.71 -2.89
N ASP A 171 -4.40 -21.50 -2.45
CA ASP A 171 -5.26 -22.45 -1.73
C ASP A 171 -6.69 -21.93 -1.81
N THR A 172 -7.68 -22.83 -1.76
CA THR A 172 -9.11 -22.49 -1.89
C THR A 172 -9.64 -21.57 -0.79
N ASN A 173 -9.03 -21.58 0.39
CA ASN A 173 -9.43 -20.76 1.54
C ASN A 173 -8.72 -19.40 1.57
N VAL A 174 -7.59 -19.26 0.87
CA VAL A 174 -6.74 -18.05 0.89
C VAL A 174 -7.51 -16.81 0.44
N PRO A 175 -8.32 -16.80 -0.65
CA PRO A 175 -9.05 -15.59 -1.04
C PRO A 175 -9.99 -15.06 0.04
N ARG A 176 -10.66 -15.97 0.75
CA ARG A 176 -11.57 -15.60 1.85
C ARG A 176 -10.80 -14.95 3.02
N ALA A 177 -9.72 -15.60 3.44
CA ALA A 177 -8.85 -15.09 4.51
C ALA A 177 -8.27 -13.71 4.17
N ILE A 178 -7.76 -13.53 2.95
CA ILE A 178 -7.29 -12.23 2.45
C ILE A 178 -8.42 -11.20 2.47
N ALA A 179 -9.56 -11.51 1.87
CA ALA A 179 -10.69 -10.59 1.73
C ALA A 179 -11.21 -10.11 3.09
N THR A 180 -11.28 -10.99 4.09
CA THR A 180 -11.67 -10.65 5.45
C THR A 180 -10.67 -9.67 6.08
N THR A 181 -9.37 -9.91 5.94
CA THR A 181 -8.34 -9.02 6.47
C THR A 181 -8.35 -7.66 5.77
N LEU A 182 -8.61 -7.63 4.46
CA LEU A 182 -8.67 -6.38 3.68
C LEU A 182 -9.85 -5.48 4.05
N CYS A 183 -10.87 -5.97 4.75
CA CYS A 183 -11.94 -5.15 5.30
C CYS A 183 -11.50 -4.32 6.53
N HIS A 184 -10.27 -4.47 7.00
CA HIS A 184 -9.74 -3.70 8.13
C HIS A 184 -8.56 -2.83 7.72
N GLU A 185 -8.34 -1.74 8.42
CA GLU A 185 -7.14 -0.92 8.24
C GLU A 185 -5.90 -1.71 8.69
N ALA A 186 -4.81 -1.58 7.94
CA ALA A 186 -3.57 -2.24 8.28
C ALA A 186 -2.90 -1.55 9.48
N PRO A 187 -2.47 -2.29 10.50
CA PRO A 187 -1.66 -1.74 11.58
C PRO A 187 -0.35 -1.17 11.06
N LEU A 188 0.27 -0.29 11.83
CA LEU A 188 1.59 0.27 11.54
C LEU A 188 2.66 -0.66 12.09
N ASP A 189 3.51 -1.21 11.22
CA ASP A 189 4.69 -1.97 11.63
C ASP A 189 5.95 -1.14 11.47
N ILE A 190 6.85 -1.24 12.44
CA ILE A 190 8.18 -0.63 12.40
C ILE A 190 9.25 -1.69 12.70
N THR A 191 10.41 -1.49 12.10
CA THR A 191 11.61 -2.28 12.38
C THR A 191 12.60 -1.43 13.16
N LEU A 192 12.99 -1.85 14.35
CA LEU A 192 14.04 -1.21 15.15
C LEU A 192 15.42 -1.54 14.60
N ARG A 193 16.38 -0.65 14.84
CA ARG A 193 17.80 -1.00 14.66
C ARG A 193 18.14 -2.21 15.54
N PRO A 194 18.91 -3.19 15.04
CA PRO A 194 19.21 -4.44 15.78
C PRO A 194 19.82 -4.21 17.17
N ASN A 195 20.67 -3.20 17.32
CA ASN A 195 21.30 -2.86 18.59
C ASN A 195 20.36 -2.20 19.62
N LEU A 196 19.13 -1.88 19.25
CA LEU A 196 18.15 -1.21 20.10
C LEU A 196 17.03 -2.16 20.59
N LEU A 197 17.01 -3.41 20.14
CA LEU A 197 15.98 -4.39 20.49
C LEU A 197 15.93 -4.80 21.97
N ASN A 198 17.00 -4.57 22.74
CA ASN A 198 17.09 -4.91 24.16
C ASN A 198 17.47 -3.70 25.02
N THR A 199 16.87 -2.55 24.74
CA THR A 199 17.19 -1.28 25.39
C THR A 199 15.95 -0.63 25.98
N ILE A 200 16.16 0.41 26.78
CA ILE A 200 15.09 1.30 27.31
C ILE A 200 14.16 1.80 26.20
N LEU A 201 14.67 1.92 24.96
CA LEU A 201 13.82 2.33 23.83
C LEU A 201 12.73 1.30 23.52
N LEU A 202 13.04 0.01 23.57
CA LEU A 202 12.02 -1.02 23.39
C LEU A 202 10.90 -0.89 24.44
N ASP A 203 11.25 -0.72 25.71
CA ASP A 203 10.28 -0.53 26.79
C ASP A 203 9.43 0.72 26.54
N THR A 204 10.06 1.84 26.17
CA THR A 204 9.37 3.09 25.82
C THR A 204 8.40 2.90 24.66
N MET A 205 8.78 2.10 23.64
CA MET A 205 7.91 1.81 22.50
C MET A 205 6.73 0.91 22.87
N LEU A 206 6.93 -0.03 23.80
CA LEU A 206 5.84 -0.87 24.34
C LEU A 206 4.87 -0.03 25.17
N GLU A 207 5.37 0.88 26.00
CA GLU A 207 4.56 1.84 26.76
C GLU A 207 3.77 2.79 25.84
N ALA A 208 4.33 3.14 24.68
CA ALA A 208 3.66 3.94 23.64
C ALA A 208 2.58 3.15 22.86
N GLY A 209 2.27 1.92 23.27
CA GLY A 209 1.23 1.07 22.67
C GLY A 209 1.74 0.12 21.59
N GLY A 210 3.05 -0.03 21.44
CA GLY A 210 3.67 -1.03 20.55
C GLY A 210 3.47 -2.45 21.06
N THR A 211 3.35 -3.39 20.15
CA THR A 211 3.35 -4.84 20.45
C THR A 211 4.52 -5.49 19.73
N LEU A 212 5.38 -6.19 20.46
CA LEU A 212 6.51 -6.91 19.86
C LEU A 212 6.00 -8.14 19.09
N LEU A 213 6.38 -8.23 17.84
CA LEU A 213 6.08 -9.37 16.97
C LEU A 213 7.18 -10.41 16.99
N PRO A 214 6.88 -11.68 16.64
CA PRO A 214 7.86 -12.78 16.72
C PRO A 214 9.13 -12.58 15.88
N ASN A 215 9.08 -11.74 14.84
CA ASN A 215 10.25 -11.40 14.01
C ASN A 215 11.08 -10.21 14.56
N GLY A 216 10.72 -9.66 15.73
CA GLY A 216 11.37 -8.50 16.33
C GLY A 216 10.85 -7.13 15.86
N SER A 217 9.89 -7.08 14.94
CA SER A 217 9.20 -5.83 14.59
C SER A 217 8.24 -5.40 15.68
N LEU A 218 7.96 -4.10 15.76
CA LEU A 218 6.91 -3.55 16.63
C LEU A 218 5.69 -3.16 15.82
N ARG A 219 4.52 -3.53 16.31
CA ARG A 219 3.22 -3.24 15.71
C ARG A 219 2.44 -2.24 16.56
N PHE A 220 1.93 -1.20 15.91
CA PHE A 220 1.08 -0.16 16.48
C PHE A 220 -0.28 -0.15 15.79
N SER A 221 -1.24 0.55 16.41
CA SER A 221 -2.55 0.77 15.79
C SER A 221 -2.44 1.56 14.46
N ALA A 222 -3.44 1.42 13.59
CA ALA A 222 -3.44 2.03 12.25
C ALA A 222 -3.45 3.56 12.26
N ASP A 223 -3.94 4.17 13.34
CA ASP A 223 -4.02 5.63 13.54
C ASP A 223 -2.77 6.25 14.16
N THR A 224 -1.75 5.44 14.46
CA THR A 224 -0.48 5.92 15.03
C THR A 224 0.24 6.86 14.08
N ILE A 225 0.60 8.04 14.58
CA ILE A 225 1.39 9.04 13.84
C ILE A 225 2.86 8.71 14.02
N VAL A 226 3.46 8.08 13.02
CA VAL A 226 4.84 7.56 13.06
C VAL A 226 5.89 8.61 13.46
N THR A 227 5.69 9.87 13.05
CA THR A 227 6.61 10.97 13.35
C THR A 227 6.57 11.43 14.81
N GLN A 228 5.57 11.00 15.57
CA GLN A 228 5.42 11.28 17.00
C GLN A 228 5.97 10.15 17.89
N LEU A 229 6.31 9.01 17.30
CA LEU A 229 6.94 7.93 18.05
C LEU A 229 8.34 8.33 18.53
N PRO A 230 8.75 7.87 19.72
CA PRO A 230 10.05 8.19 20.30
C PRO A 230 11.20 7.88 19.34
N ASN A 231 12.18 8.78 19.27
CA ASN A 231 13.41 8.63 18.48
C ASN A 231 13.20 8.44 16.95
N TYR A 232 12.04 8.85 16.42
CA TYR A 232 11.82 8.83 14.95
C TYR A 232 12.85 9.69 14.22
N ALA A 233 13.06 10.93 14.67
CA ALA A 233 14.01 11.87 14.06
C ALA A 233 15.47 11.37 14.13
N ASP A 234 15.81 10.64 15.20
CA ASP A 234 17.14 10.08 15.42
C ASP A 234 17.43 8.84 14.58
N GLY A 235 16.44 8.38 13.81
CA GLY A 235 16.59 7.22 12.93
C GLY A 235 16.71 5.89 13.67
N ALA A 236 16.11 5.76 14.85
CA ALA A 236 16.12 4.54 15.65
C ALA A 236 15.35 3.37 14.99
N PHE A 237 14.45 3.67 14.09
CA PHE A 237 13.61 2.68 13.38
C PHE A 237 13.12 3.21 12.02
N TRP A 238 12.51 2.33 11.24
CA TRP A 238 11.80 2.66 10.01
C TRP A 238 10.48 1.90 9.89
N VAL A 239 9.56 2.45 9.10
CA VAL A 239 8.28 1.80 8.81
C VAL A 239 8.52 0.66 7.83
N GLN A 240 8.12 -0.53 8.19
CA GLN A 240 8.24 -1.71 7.34
C GLN A 240 7.29 -2.81 7.82
N ASP A 241 6.44 -3.32 6.92
CA ASP A 241 5.60 -4.47 7.22
C ASP A 241 6.47 -5.71 7.53
N VAL A 242 5.97 -6.56 8.43
CA VAL A 242 6.64 -7.82 8.80
C VAL A 242 7.04 -8.62 7.57
N ALA A 243 6.13 -8.82 6.62
CA ALA A 243 6.42 -9.60 5.41
C ALA A 243 7.47 -8.93 4.51
N ALA A 244 7.48 -7.59 4.45
CA ALA A 244 8.46 -6.82 3.69
C ALA A 244 9.88 -6.91 4.28
N SER A 245 10.01 -7.24 5.57
CA SER A 245 11.32 -7.39 6.25
C SER A 245 11.99 -8.73 5.93
N LEU A 246 11.22 -9.76 5.60
CA LEU A 246 11.72 -11.14 5.48
C LEU A 246 12.76 -11.33 4.36
N PRO A 247 12.58 -10.78 3.14
CA PRO A 247 13.54 -11.03 2.05
C PRO A 247 14.96 -10.54 2.36
N ALA A 248 15.10 -9.36 2.95
CA ALA A 248 16.43 -8.84 3.32
C ALA A 248 17.08 -9.65 4.45
N THR A 249 16.29 -10.07 5.45
CA THR A 249 16.75 -10.96 6.52
C THR A 249 17.22 -12.32 5.96
N LEU A 250 16.42 -12.92 5.06
CA LEU A 250 16.70 -14.21 4.46
C LEU A 250 17.87 -14.20 3.45
N LEU A 251 18.25 -13.03 2.92
CA LEU A 251 19.48 -12.88 2.14
C LEU A 251 20.72 -13.12 2.99
N ALA A 252 20.62 -12.89 4.29
CA ALA A 252 21.67 -13.14 5.29
C ALA A 252 23.00 -12.46 4.92
N ALA A 253 22.94 -11.17 4.55
CA ALA A 253 24.12 -10.39 4.22
C ALA A 253 25.07 -10.31 5.43
N GLN A 254 26.38 -10.44 5.18
CA GLN A 254 27.41 -10.43 6.20
C GLN A 254 28.20 -9.13 6.19
N LYS A 255 28.80 -8.81 7.35
CA LYS A 255 29.70 -7.67 7.47
C LYS A 255 30.84 -7.75 6.46
N GLY A 256 31.05 -6.66 5.71
CA GLY A 256 32.12 -6.57 4.71
C GLY A 256 31.78 -7.15 3.33
N GLU A 257 30.64 -7.82 3.16
CA GLU A 257 30.19 -8.25 1.83
C GLU A 257 29.77 -7.06 0.97
N ASN A 258 29.99 -7.15 -0.35
CA ASN A 258 29.42 -6.22 -1.33
C ASN A 258 28.02 -6.70 -1.71
N VAL A 259 27.01 -5.92 -1.38
CA VAL A 259 25.60 -6.26 -1.57
C VAL A 259 24.90 -5.21 -2.42
N THR A 260 24.15 -5.65 -3.42
CA THR A 260 23.31 -4.73 -4.21
C THR A 260 21.82 -4.94 -3.89
N ASP A 261 21.09 -3.83 -3.75
CA ASP A 261 19.62 -3.78 -3.64
C ASP A 261 19.07 -3.12 -4.91
N LEU A 262 18.38 -3.90 -5.75
CA LEU A 262 17.76 -3.41 -6.98
C LEU A 262 16.30 -3.01 -6.74
N CYS A 263 15.92 -1.85 -7.30
CA CYS A 263 14.61 -1.22 -7.10
C CYS A 263 14.39 -0.81 -5.63
N ALA A 264 15.43 -0.25 -5.02
CA ALA A 264 15.66 -0.14 -3.59
C ALA A 264 14.67 0.76 -2.82
N ALA A 265 14.02 1.73 -3.50
CA ALA A 265 13.13 2.67 -2.81
C ALA A 265 11.85 2.01 -2.28
N PRO A 266 11.38 2.39 -1.07
CA PRO A 266 11.76 3.56 -0.27
C PRO A 266 12.93 3.35 0.70
N GLY A 267 13.61 2.18 0.72
CA GLY A 267 14.84 1.96 1.47
C GLY A 267 14.75 1.08 2.72
N GLY A 268 13.60 0.48 3.01
CA GLY A 268 13.45 -0.37 4.20
C GLY A 268 14.34 -1.62 4.16
N LYS A 269 14.38 -2.33 3.02
CA LYS A 269 15.27 -3.48 2.81
C LYS A 269 16.74 -3.05 2.72
N THR A 270 17.01 -1.93 2.04
CA THR A 270 18.34 -1.30 2.00
C THR A 270 18.89 -1.01 3.40
N ALA A 271 18.04 -0.49 4.31
CA ALA A 271 18.42 -0.23 5.69
C ALA A 271 18.78 -1.51 6.44
N GLN A 272 17.99 -2.57 6.28
CA GLN A 272 18.30 -3.87 6.87
C GLN A 272 19.69 -4.37 6.42
N LEU A 273 19.96 -4.32 5.11
CA LEU A 273 21.23 -4.77 4.53
C LEU A 273 22.41 -3.92 5.04
N ALA A 274 22.28 -2.59 5.04
CA ALA A 274 23.35 -1.71 5.51
C ALA A 274 23.68 -1.90 7.00
N LEU A 275 22.67 -2.19 7.82
CA LEU A 275 22.85 -2.41 9.27
C LEU A 275 23.50 -3.75 9.63
N THR A 276 23.71 -4.66 8.67
CA THR A 276 24.57 -5.85 8.87
C THR A 276 26.07 -5.51 8.85
N GLY A 277 26.43 -4.32 8.39
CA GLY A 277 27.80 -3.90 8.14
C GLY A 277 28.32 -4.31 6.74
N ALA A 278 27.44 -4.68 5.82
CA ALA A 278 27.74 -4.90 4.42
C ALA A 278 27.96 -3.55 3.68
N HIS A 279 28.73 -3.58 2.59
CA HIS A 279 28.88 -2.47 1.65
C HIS A 279 27.73 -2.48 0.66
N VAL A 280 26.68 -1.67 0.93
CA VAL A 280 25.44 -1.70 0.17
C VAL A 280 25.45 -0.69 -0.97
N THR A 281 25.16 -1.17 -2.19
CA THR A 281 24.84 -0.34 -3.35
C THR A 281 23.33 -0.46 -3.65
N ALA A 282 22.61 0.66 -3.59
CA ALA A 282 21.18 0.75 -3.85
C ALA A 282 20.92 1.35 -5.24
N ILE A 283 20.17 0.64 -6.07
CA ILE A 283 19.83 1.05 -7.44
C ILE A 283 18.35 1.38 -7.51
N GLU A 284 18.03 2.58 -7.97
CA GLU A 284 16.66 3.02 -8.25
C GLU A 284 16.64 3.87 -9.52
N SER A 285 15.67 3.63 -10.39
CA SER A 285 15.57 4.34 -11.67
C SER A 285 14.71 5.61 -11.59
N ASN A 286 13.72 5.62 -10.72
CA ASN A 286 12.74 6.72 -10.63
C ASN A 286 13.27 7.88 -9.78
N PRO A 287 13.42 9.11 -10.37
CA PRO A 287 13.95 10.26 -9.64
C PRO A 287 13.16 10.64 -8.37
N ALA A 288 11.82 10.53 -8.42
CA ALA A 288 11.00 10.87 -7.27
C ALA A 288 11.17 9.85 -6.12
N ARG A 289 11.37 8.57 -6.44
CA ARG A 289 11.63 7.52 -5.47
C ARG A 289 13.05 7.59 -4.89
N ILE A 290 14.01 8.07 -5.68
CA ILE A 290 15.38 8.34 -5.20
C ILE A 290 15.37 9.37 -4.07
N ILE A 291 14.58 10.43 -4.18
CA ILE A 291 14.46 11.45 -3.12
C ILE A 291 13.96 10.78 -1.81
N GLN A 292 12.96 9.93 -1.89
CA GLN A 292 12.45 9.20 -0.72
C GLN A 292 13.52 8.28 -0.11
N LEU A 293 14.30 7.60 -0.95
CA LEU A 293 15.39 6.74 -0.52
C LEU A 293 16.52 7.55 0.13
N GLN A 294 16.89 8.72 -0.43
CA GLN A 294 17.87 9.64 0.15
C GLN A 294 17.41 10.13 1.54
N ASP A 295 16.14 10.51 1.67
CA ASP A 295 15.57 10.94 2.95
C ASP A 295 15.63 9.82 3.99
N THR A 296 15.33 8.58 3.58
CA THR A 296 15.44 7.40 4.43
C THR A 296 16.88 7.16 4.88
N ILE A 297 17.84 7.14 3.96
CA ILE A 297 19.28 6.93 4.23
C ILE A 297 19.79 8.01 5.20
N LYS A 298 19.45 9.28 4.91
CA LYS A 298 19.87 10.43 5.75
C LYS A 298 19.29 10.33 7.16
N ARG A 299 17.97 10.11 7.30
CA ARG A 299 17.31 10.00 8.61
C ARG A 299 17.85 8.84 9.43
N LEU A 300 18.07 7.70 8.78
CA LEU A 300 18.63 6.51 9.42
C LEU A 300 20.15 6.60 9.62
N GLN A 301 20.84 7.60 9.10
CA GLN A 301 22.30 7.75 9.21
C GLN A 301 23.06 6.46 8.84
N ILE A 302 22.68 5.83 7.73
CA ILE A 302 23.30 4.60 7.20
C ILE A 302 24.19 4.91 6.00
N ALA A 303 25.28 4.17 5.87
CA ALA A 303 26.19 4.29 4.74
C ALA A 303 25.69 3.41 3.58
N VAL A 304 25.30 4.03 2.48
CA VAL A 304 24.78 3.36 1.28
C VAL A 304 25.29 4.10 0.04
N ASN A 305 25.84 3.37 -0.93
CA ASN A 305 26.15 3.91 -2.24
C ASN A 305 24.85 3.94 -3.08
N LEU A 306 24.28 5.13 -3.29
CA LEU A 306 23.03 5.30 -4.03
C LEU A 306 23.31 5.68 -5.48
N ILE A 307 22.78 4.89 -6.42
CA ILE A 307 22.97 5.09 -7.86
C ILE A 307 21.59 5.17 -8.55
N GLN A 308 21.38 6.26 -9.30
CA GLN A 308 20.25 6.38 -10.20
C GLN A 308 20.56 5.68 -11.51
N ALA A 309 19.99 4.49 -11.72
CA ALA A 309 20.19 3.71 -12.93
C ALA A 309 19.02 2.76 -13.22
N ASP A 310 18.92 2.32 -14.47
CA ASP A 310 18.08 1.18 -14.83
C ASP A 310 18.76 -0.12 -14.41
N ALA A 311 18.17 -0.80 -13.43
CA ALA A 311 18.68 -2.05 -12.88
C ALA A 311 18.78 -3.20 -13.92
N THR A 312 18.07 -3.11 -15.04
CA THR A 312 18.13 -4.13 -16.12
C THR A 312 19.41 -4.02 -16.95
N THR A 313 20.10 -2.89 -16.91
CA THR A 313 21.29 -2.61 -17.71
C THR A 313 22.51 -2.23 -16.88
N TRP A 314 22.32 -1.86 -15.63
CA TRP A 314 23.40 -1.49 -14.72
C TRP A 314 24.36 -2.66 -14.45
N LYS A 315 25.64 -2.33 -14.32
CA LYS A 315 26.70 -3.29 -13.98
C LYS A 315 27.62 -2.67 -12.92
N PRO A 316 28.01 -3.40 -11.89
CA PRO A 316 29.01 -2.95 -10.93
C PRO A 316 30.43 -3.08 -11.49
N ASP A 317 31.34 -2.25 -10.97
CA ASP A 317 32.78 -2.39 -11.28
C ASP A 317 33.38 -3.67 -10.66
N ILE A 318 32.83 -4.09 -9.52
CA ILE A 318 33.21 -5.32 -8.80
C ILE A 318 31.95 -6.19 -8.61
N LEU A 319 32.04 -7.45 -9.01
CA LEU A 319 30.92 -8.39 -8.84
C LEU A 319 30.57 -8.55 -7.36
N GLN A 320 29.27 -8.63 -7.10
CA GLN A 320 28.69 -8.59 -5.77
C GLN A 320 28.61 -9.98 -5.13
N ASP A 321 28.74 -10.03 -3.80
CA ASP A 321 28.60 -11.26 -3.01
C ASP A 321 27.13 -11.68 -2.88
N ALA A 322 26.23 -10.69 -2.77
CA ALA A 322 24.80 -10.93 -2.65
C ALA A 322 23.98 -9.85 -3.38
N LEU A 323 22.79 -10.24 -3.82
CA LEU A 323 21.85 -9.40 -4.57
C LEU A 323 20.45 -9.59 -4.04
N LEU A 324 19.79 -8.48 -3.73
CA LEU A 324 18.34 -8.42 -3.51
C LEU A 324 17.68 -7.80 -4.73
N ILE A 325 16.68 -8.48 -5.29
CA ILE A 325 15.82 -7.95 -6.36
C ILE A 325 14.42 -7.78 -5.78
N ASP A 326 14.08 -6.57 -5.33
CA ASP A 326 12.70 -6.20 -4.96
C ASP A 326 11.98 -5.69 -6.21
N ALA A 327 11.55 -6.65 -7.04
CA ALA A 327 11.14 -6.36 -8.40
C ALA A 327 9.83 -5.54 -8.48
N PRO A 328 9.73 -4.58 -9.42
CA PRO A 328 8.47 -3.90 -9.69
C PRO A 328 7.41 -4.93 -10.10
N CYS A 329 6.23 -4.86 -9.47
CA CYS A 329 5.18 -5.86 -9.62
C CYS A 329 3.79 -5.23 -9.55
N SER A 330 2.74 -6.06 -9.65
CA SER A 330 1.35 -5.63 -9.51
C SER A 330 1.00 -5.13 -8.11
N ALA A 331 1.82 -5.43 -7.11
CA ALA A 331 1.66 -5.04 -5.70
C ALA A 331 0.34 -5.53 -5.05
N THR A 332 -0.25 -6.61 -5.54
CA THR A 332 -1.54 -7.14 -5.05
C THR A 332 -1.47 -7.64 -3.60
N GLY A 333 -0.28 -7.93 -3.10
CA GLY A 333 -0.04 -8.35 -1.72
C GLY A 333 -0.14 -7.23 -0.69
N ILE A 334 0.01 -5.96 -1.08
CA ILE A 334 -0.03 -4.81 -0.17
C ILE A 334 -1.38 -4.06 -0.17
N ALA A 335 -2.44 -4.69 -0.70
CA ALA A 335 -3.76 -4.08 -0.82
C ALA A 335 -4.38 -3.66 0.53
N ARG A 336 -3.90 -4.18 1.66
CA ARG A 336 -4.28 -3.70 3.00
C ARG A 336 -3.97 -2.21 3.19
N ARG A 337 -2.79 -1.80 2.73
CA ARG A 337 -2.27 -0.41 2.84
C ARG A 337 -2.63 0.42 1.62
N HIS A 338 -2.74 -0.22 0.46
CA HIS A 338 -2.99 0.37 -0.84
C HIS A 338 -4.22 -0.25 -1.50
N PRO A 339 -5.45 0.06 -1.00
CA PRO A 339 -6.68 -0.55 -1.51
C PRO A 339 -6.99 -0.20 -2.97
N ASP A 340 -6.36 0.85 -3.50
CA ASP A 340 -6.43 1.22 -4.92
C ASP A 340 -5.89 0.12 -5.85
N VAL A 341 -4.92 -0.66 -5.40
CA VAL A 341 -4.32 -1.76 -6.18
C VAL A 341 -5.38 -2.74 -6.69
N LEU A 342 -6.41 -3.03 -5.88
CA LEU A 342 -7.51 -3.92 -6.27
C LEU A 342 -8.24 -3.42 -7.52
N TRP A 343 -8.30 -2.12 -7.75
CA TRP A 343 -9.13 -1.47 -8.77
C TRP A 343 -8.33 -0.86 -9.91
N THR A 344 -7.06 -0.53 -9.67
CA THR A 344 -6.16 0.09 -10.65
C THR A 344 -5.41 -0.95 -11.49
N LYS A 345 -5.16 -2.15 -10.95
CA LYS A 345 -4.47 -3.24 -11.66
C LYS A 345 -5.43 -4.14 -12.44
N ARG A 346 -4.93 -4.71 -13.53
CA ARG A 346 -5.66 -5.66 -14.39
C ARG A 346 -4.76 -6.85 -14.72
N GLN A 347 -5.36 -7.98 -15.03
CA GLN A 347 -4.62 -9.20 -15.39
C GLN A 347 -3.65 -8.97 -16.56
N ARG A 348 -4.05 -8.20 -17.57
CA ARG A 348 -3.18 -7.88 -18.73
C ARG A 348 -1.91 -7.09 -18.36
N ASP A 349 -1.91 -6.37 -17.24
CA ASP A 349 -0.74 -5.58 -16.81
C ASP A 349 0.41 -6.50 -16.37
N LEU A 350 0.11 -7.75 -15.99
CA LEU A 350 1.08 -8.77 -15.57
C LEU A 350 2.09 -9.08 -16.70
N THR A 351 1.67 -9.09 -17.95
CA THR A 351 2.57 -9.40 -19.09
C THR A 351 3.76 -8.43 -19.16
N THR A 352 3.51 -7.13 -19.02
CA THR A 352 4.59 -6.14 -19.06
C THR A 352 5.48 -6.22 -17.81
N LEU A 353 4.88 -6.46 -16.64
CA LEU A 353 5.61 -6.58 -15.37
C LEU A 353 6.53 -7.80 -15.37
N THR A 354 6.03 -8.95 -15.79
CA THR A 354 6.82 -10.19 -15.86
C THR A 354 7.99 -10.09 -16.83
N LEU A 355 7.84 -9.42 -17.97
CA LEU A 355 8.95 -9.14 -18.88
C LEU A 355 10.06 -8.28 -18.21
N THR A 356 9.67 -7.30 -17.41
CA THR A 356 10.64 -6.50 -16.65
C THR A 356 11.34 -7.33 -15.58
N GLN A 357 10.59 -8.17 -14.87
CA GLN A 357 11.12 -9.09 -13.87
C GLN A 357 12.12 -10.09 -14.48
N ASP A 358 11.82 -10.64 -15.66
CA ASP A 358 12.74 -11.51 -16.39
C ASP A 358 14.05 -10.80 -16.75
N ARG A 359 13.98 -9.53 -17.20
CA ARG A 359 15.17 -8.73 -17.51
C ARG A 359 16.02 -8.47 -16.24
N LEU A 360 15.40 -8.20 -15.09
CA LEU A 360 16.11 -8.03 -13.84
C LEU A 360 16.82 -9.32 -13.41
N ILE A 361 16.14 -10.46 -13.50
CA ILE A 361 16.73 -11.77 -13.20
C ILE A 361 17.91 -12.06 -14.14
N ALA A 362 17.74 -11.79 -15.44
CA ALA A 362 18.81 -11.98 -16.41
C ALA A 362 20.03 -11.07 -16.13
N ALA A 363 19.77 -9.80 -15.75
CA ALA A 363 20.84 -8.84 -15.39
C ALA A 363 21.65 -9.29 -14.16
N ALA A 364 21.05 -10.03 -13.24
CA ALA A 364 21.73 -10.54 -12.04
C ALA A 364 23.00 -11.34 -12.36
N LYS A 365 23.07 -12.03 -13.49
CA LYS A 365 24.27 -12.74 -13.95
C LYS A 365 25.51 -11.84 -14.14
N ASN A 366 25.27 -10.57 -14.46
CA ASN A 366 26.36 -9.61 -14.65
C ASN A 366 26.68 -8.82 -13.37
N ILE A 367 25.87 -9.01 -12.32
CA ILE A 367 26.00 -8.29 -11.05
C ILE A 367 26.65 -9.16 -9.98
N ILE A 368 26.24 -10.42 -9.86
CA ILE A 368 26.67 -11.34 -8.80
C ILE A 368 27.90 -12.12 -9.27
N ARG A 369 28.88 -12.37 -8.37
CA ARG A 369 29.98 -13.29 -8.64
C ARG A 369 29.52 -14.76 -8.72
N PRO A 370 30.26 -15.65 -9.37
CA PRO A 370 30.04 -17.10 -9.25
C PRO A 370 29.97 -17.52 -7.77
N GLY A 371 28.98 -18.35 -7.42
CA GLY A 371 28.74 -18.75 -6.02
C GLY A 371 28.07 -17.66 -5.15
N GLY A 372 27.86 -16.46 -5.66
CA GLY A 372 27.14 -15.39 -4.95
C GLY A 372 25.64 -15.67 -4.84
N ARG A 373 25.00 -15.09 -3.81
CA ARG A 373 23.59 -15.29 -3.45
C ARG A 373 22.68 -14.27 -4.10
N MET A 374 21.47 -14.69 -4.44
CA MET A 374 20.39 -13.82 -4.91
C MET A 374 19.09 -14.15 -4.19
N ILE A 375 18.36 -13.14 -3.75
CA ILE A 375 16.92 -13.25 -3.48
C ILE A 375 16.16 -12.42 -4.51
N TYR A 376 15.23 -13.09 -5.20
CA TYR A 376 14.18 -12.47 -5.99
C TYR A 376 12.94 -12.36 -5.13
N THR A 377 12.33 -11.16 -5.02
CA THR A 377 11.12 -10.94 -4.24
C THR A 377 10.17 -9.97 -4.93
N VAL A 378 8.87 -10.16 -4.67
CA VAL A 378 7.77 -9.29 -5.12
C VAL A 378 6.71 -9.17 -4.03
N CYS A 379 6.11 -7.99 -3.88
CA CYS A 379 4.93 -7.78 -3.05
C CYS A 379 3.63 -8.12 -3.80
N SER A 380 3.63 -9.22 -4.54
CA SER A 380 2.53 -9.71 -5.36
C SER A 380 2.07 -11.10 -4.93
N LEU A 381 0.77 -11.34 -5.01
CA LEU A 381 0.16 -12.65 -4.80
C LEU A 381 -0.01 -13.44 -6.10
N GLN A 382 0.39 -12.88 -7.24
CA GLN A 382 0.20 -13.49 -8.54
C GLN A 382 1.22 -14.59 -8.79
N LYS A 383 0.74 -15.72 -9.33
CA LYS A 383 1.61 -16.86 -9.67
C LYS A 383 2.64 -16.47 -10.73
N GLU A 384 2.21 -15.68 -11.70
CA GLU A 384 3.03 -15.21 -12.82
C GLU A 384 4.24 -14.38 -12.36
N GLU A 385 4.09 -13.61 -11.28
CA GLU A 385 5.12 -12.71 -10.76
C GLU A 385 6.01 -13.37 -9.68
N GLY A 386 5.54 -14.42 -9.03
CA GLY A 386 6.28 -15.17 -8.00
C GLY A 386 6.79 -16.52 -8.53
N PRO A 387 6.03 -17.62 -8.33
CA PRO A 387 6.44 -18.99 -8.69
C PRO A 387 6.97 -19.15 -10.11
N ASP A 388 6.31 -18.54 -11.10
CA ASP A 388 6.74 -18.68 -12.50
C ASP A 388 8.05 -17.93 -12.76
N ARG A 389 8.34 -16.85 -12.05
CA ARG A 389 9.64 -16.14 -12.12
C ARG A 389 10.75 -16.90 -11.41
N ALA A 390 10.44 -17.57 -10.31
CA ALA A 390 11.41 -18.46 -9.67
C ALA A 390 11.86 -19.58 -10.61
N LYS A 391 10.90 -20.23 -11.30
CA LYS A 391 11.20 -21.24 -12.32
C LYS A 391 11.96 -20.66 -13.53
N ALA A 392 11.66 -19.44 -13.93
CA ALA A 392 12.40 -18.75 -14.98
C ALA A 392 13.85 -18.48 -14.57
N ALA A 393 14.11 -18.13 -13.32
CA ALA A 393 15.48 -17.97 -12.79
C ALA A 393 16.28 -19.29 -12.87
N GLU A 394 15.66 -20.41 -12.51
CA GLU A 394 16.27 -21.74 -12.66
C GLU A 394 16.58 -22.05 -14.11
N ALA A 395 15.65 -21.80 -15.02
CA ALA A 395 15.85 -21.97 -16.47
C ALA A 395 16.97 -21.07 -17.02
N MET A 396 17.17 -19.90 -16.42
CA MET A 396 18.29 -19.00 -16.71
C MET A 396 19.62 -19.49 -16.12
N GLY A 397 19.64 -20.60 -15.36
CA GLY A 397 20.85 -21.23 -14.83
C GLY A 397 21.23 -20.81 -13.42
N PHE A 398 20.36 -20.17 -12.67
CA PHE A 398 20.52 -20.00 -11.23
C PHE A 398 20.16 -21.30 -10.50
N ILE A 399 20.89 -21.61 -9.43
CA ILE A 399 20.66 -22.81 -8.60
C ILE A 399 19.73 -22.41 -7.46
N PRO A 400 18.52 -23.01 -7.34
CA PRO A 400 17.62 -22.71 -6.24
C PRO A 400 18.21 -23.19 -4.90
N VAL A 401 18.02 -22.38 -3.86
CA VAL A 401 18.41 -22.70 -2.48
C VAL A 401 17.17 -22.54 -1.60
N PRO A 402 16.47 -23.63 -1.30
CA PRO A 402 15.25 -23.58 -0.50
C PRO A 402 15.45 -22.88 0.85
N PHE A 403 14.48 -22.12 1.30
CA PHE A 403 14.40 -21.69 2.70
C PHE A 403 14.06 -22.88 3.57
N THR A 404 14.52 -22.84 4.83
CA THR A 404 14.30 -23.92 5.79
C THR A 404 13.28 -23.51 6.87
N ARG A 405 12.77 -24.49 7.61
CA ARG A 405 11.87 -24.24 8.74
C ARG A 405 12.56 -23.50 9.87
N GLU A 406 13.85 -23.72 10.04
CA GLU A 406 14.69 -23.05 11.05
C GLU A 406 14.84 -21.55 10.76
N GLU A 407 14.87 -21.15 9.49
CA GLU A 407 14.90 -19.74 9.07
C GLU A 407 13.55 -19.04 9.27
N LEU A 408 12.44 -19.79 9.35
CA LEU A 408 11.07 -19.30 9.44
C LEU A 408 10.30 -19.90 10.65
N THR A 409 10.97 -20.13 11.77
CA THR A 409 10.38 -20.77 12.97
C THR A 409 9.14 -20.04 13.49
N PHE A 410 9.10 -18.72 13.34
CA PHE A 410 7.99 -17.88 13.80
C PHE A 410 6.84 -17.77 12.77
N LEU A 411 7.04 -18.29 11.55
CA LEU A 411 6.07 -18.18 10.44
C LEU A 411 6.19 -19.42 9.51
N PRO A 412 6.09 -20.66 10.04
CA PRO A 412 6.31 -21.88 9.26
C PRO A 412 5.28 -22.06 8.13
N GLU A 413 4.09 -21.48 8.27
CA GLU A 413 3.03 -21.49 7.27
C GLU A 413 3.34 -20.66 6.02
N ALA A 414 4.36 -19.79 6.07
CA ALA A 414 4.83 -19.04 4.91
C ALA A 414 5.84 -19.82 4.04
N LEU A 415 6.30 -20.98 4.48
CA LEU A 415 7.19 -21.83 3.71
C LEU A 415 6.39 -22.73 2.76
N THR A 416 6.61 -22.57 1.44
CA THR A 416 5.96 -23.42 0.44
C THR A 416 6.65 -24.80 0.34
N PRO A 417 5.98 -25.81 -0.25
CA PRO A 417 6.61 -27.13 -0.48
C PRO A 417 7.89 -27.06 -1.32
N GLU A 418 8.03 -26.10 -2.20
CA GLU A 418 9.22 -25.87 -3.02
C GLU A 418 10.35 -25.17 -2.24
N GLY A 419 10.12 -24.79 -0.99
CA GLY A 419 11.07 -24.04 -0.18
C GLY A 419 11.13 -22.54 -0.51
N TRP A 420 10.07 -21.97 -1.04
CA TRP A 420 9.93 -20.52 -1.24
C TRP A 420 9.20 -19.88 -0.06
N LEU A 421 9.38 -18.57 0.11
CA LEU A 421 8.56 -17.77 1.01
C LEU A 421 7.29 -17.32 0.27
N ARG A 422 6.12 -17.55 0.89
CA ARG A 422 4.84 -17.00 0.45
C ARG A 422 4.06 -16.49 1.66
N THR A 423 3.96 -15.18 1.81
CA THR A 423 3.04 -14.57 2.77
C THR A 423 1.80 -14.04 2.08
N HIS A 424 0.73 -13.82 2.82
CA HIS A 424 -0.50 -13.19 2.34
C HIS A 424 -1.28 -12.53 3.49
N PRO A 425 -2.18 -11.57 3.23
CA PRO A 425 -2.93 -10.85 4.27
C PRO A 425 -3.72 -11.71 5.25
N GLY A 426 -4.05 -12.93 4.87
CA GLY A 426 -4.75 -13.90 5.73
C GLY A 426 -3.87 -14.57 6.79
N LEU A 427 -2.56 -14.42 6.76
CA LEU A 427 -1.67 -14.89 7.83
C LEU A 427 -1.72 -13.92 9.03
N TRP A 428 -1.66 -14.46 10.25
CA TRP A 428 -1.74 -13.68 11.50
C TRP A 428 -2.97 -12.75 11.58
N GLN A 429 -4.12 -13.22 11.13
CA GLN A 429 -5.36 -12.44 11.17
C GLN A 429 -5.67 -11.91 12.56
N GLU A 430 -5.44 -12.71 13.60
CA GLU A 430 -5.64 -12.37 15.00
C GLU A 430 -4.72 -11.23 15.48
N LYS A 431 -3.61 -11.00 14.77
CA LYS A 431 -2.69 -9.88 15.00
C LYS A 431 -2.92 -8.71 14.02
N GLY A 432 -3.94 -8.78 13.14
CA GLY A 432 -4.23 -7.75 12.13
C GLY A 432 -3.58 -8.02 10.76
N GLY A 433 -3.12 -9.25 10.52
CA GLY A 433 -2.57 -9.69 9.23
C GLY A 433 -1.14 -9.20 8.95
N MET A 434 -0.65 -9.49 7.76
CA MET A 434 0.61 -8.99 7.20
C MET A 434 0.46 -8.76 5.69
N ASP A 435 1.44 -8.14 5.05
CA ASP A 435 1.42 -7.98 3.59
C ASP A 435 1.73 -9.30 2.88
N GLY A 436 1.33 -9.41 1.62
CA GLY A 436 1.61 -10.56 0.79
C GLY A 436 2.92 -10.38 0.02
N PHE A 437 3.84 -11.30 0.23
CA PHE A 437 5.13 -11.36 -0.46
C PHE A 437 5.39 -12.74 -1.02
N PHE A 438 6.17 -12.78 -2.07
CA PHE A 438 6.85 -13.97 -2.54
C PHE A 438 8.36 -13.70 -2.52
N ALA A 439 9.15 -14.69 -2.09
CA ALA A 439 10.60 -14.65 -2.27
C ALA A 439 11.15 -16.04 -2.56
N ALA A 440 12.20 -16.09 -3.40
CA ALA A 440 12.96 -17.29 -3.71
C ALA A 440 14.45 -16.97 -3.70
N ARG A 441 15.25 -17.88 -3.16
CA ARG A 441 16.70 -17.73 -3.01
C ARG A 441 17.43 -18.57 -4.03
N PHE A 442 18.51 -18.04 -4.57
CA PHE A 442 19.33 -18.67 -5.58
C PHE A 442 20.82 -18.42 -5.33
N ILE A 443 21.64 -19.29 -5.94
CA ILE A 443 23.08 -19.09 -6.10
C ILE A 443 23.38 -18.99 -7.58
N ARG A 444 24.26 -18.05 -7.98
CA ARG A 444 24.79 -18.03 -9.33
C ARG A 444 25.71 -19.23 -9.55
N ARG A 445 25.43 -20.01 -10.61
CA ARG A 445 26.30 -21.12 -11.04
C ARG A 445 27.69 -20.58 -11.43
N ASN A 446 28.74 -21.40 -11.20
CA ASN A 446 30.11 -21.10 -11.64
C ASN A 446 30.22 -20.97 -13.15
#